data_f6241156931a11cbe3e57a300751fc29
#
_entry.id   f6241156931a11cbe3e57a300751fc29
#
_cell.length_a   1.000
_cell.length_b   1.000
_cell.length_c   1.000
_cell.angle_alpha   90.00
_cell.angle_beta   90.00
_cell.angle_gamma   90.00
#
_symmetry.space_group_name_H-M   'P 1'
#
loop_
_entity.id
_entity.type
_entity.pdbx_description
1 polymer ?
#
loop_
_entity_poly.entity_id
_entity_poly.type
_entity_poly.pdbx_seq_one_letter_code
_entity_poly.pdbx_strand_id
1 'polypeptide(L)'
;MIDNLTAVIDCKSLTKAASRLFLTQSAISRRIQQLEEALGGTLLDRTQRPPSSTALGQRVYEQSLPILRAVDDLMTLTRQDAAPTGTLRFGMSQAIGDVIMADAVEQLSGEFPTLDVRVRAGWGAPLAAQVGAGDLDAAIVMLPAGTQPAAPLIGRMIAAVDVAIVQSRRRPRVRQSVALADLAKQDWILNPIGCGYRAGLESAVGESLRVAVDTYGTEVQLRMIASGLGLGLAPRSVLRASASRDEIAIVKATGFAMQLDIWLIHLREFGNLKRAIEALTATVADGFARYAAA
;
A
#
# COMPACT_ATOMS: atom_id res chain seq x y z
N MET A 1 -28.36 -0.43 10.19
CA MET A 1 -28.94 -0.65 8.83
C MET A 1 -27.87 -0.55 7.74
N ILE A 2 -26.99 0.45 7.79
CA ILE A 2 -25.90 0.60 6.82
C ILE A 2 -24.91 -0.57 6.85
N ASP A 3 -24.65 -1.16 8.03
CA ASP A 3 -23.84 -2.37 8.21
C ASP A 3 -24.36 -3.59 7.44
N ASN A 4 -25.67 -3.70 7.29
CA ASN A 4 -26.30 -4.80 6.53
C ASN A 4 -26.08 -4.63 5.01
N LEU A 5 -26.18 -3.39 4.52
CA LEU A 5 -25.92 -3.10 3.11
C LEU A 5 -24.44 -3.38 2.77
N THR A 6 -23.52 -2.88 3.60
CA THR A 6 -22.09 -3.09 3.38
C THR A 6 -21.73 -4.57 3.39
N ALA A 7 -22.26 -5.34 4.35
CA ALA A 7 -22.02 -6.78 4.40
C ALA A 7 -22.55 -7.52 3.16
N VAL A 8 -23.71 -7.12 2.61
CA VAL A 8 -24.25 -7.76 1.40
C VAL A 8 -23.41 -7.44 0.17
N ILE A 9 -22.94 -6.21 0.02
CA ILE A 9 -22.08 -5.80 -1.09
C ILE A 9 -20.73 -6.51 -1.01
N ASP A 10 -20.11 -6.54 0.16
CA ASP A 10 -18.81 -7.21 0.40
C ASP A 10 -18.89 -8.71 0.11
N CYS A 11 -19.91 -9.38 0.64
CA CYS A 11 -20.09 -10.82 0.50
C CYS A 11 -20.67 -11.24 -0.86
N LYS A 12 -21.19 -10.31 -1.65
CA LYS A 12 -21.96 -10.56 -2.89
C LYS A 12 -23.03 -11.64 -2.69
N SER A 13 -23.63 -11.71 -1.49
CA SER A 13 -24.57 -12.75 -1.10
C SER A 13 -25.32 -12.37 0.18
N LEU A 14 -26.65 -12.35 0.10
CA LEU A 14 -27.52 -12.14 1.27
C LEU A 14 -27.33 -13.22 2.35
N THR A 15 -27.14 -14.48 1.93
CA THR A 15 -26.96 -15.59 2.87
C THR A 15 -25.62 -15.52 3.59
N LYS A 16 -24.53 -15.23 2.88
CA LYS A 16 -23.20 -15.06 3.50
C LYS A 16 -23.18 -13.84 4.42
N ALA A 17 -23.79 -12.73 4.01
CA ALA A 17 -23.92 -11.55 4.86
C ALA A 17 -24.72 -11.83 6.13
N ALA A 18 -25.80 -12.62 6.02
CA ALA A 18 -26.62 -13.04 7.16
C ALA A 18 -25.79 -13.86 8.15
N SER A 19 -25.03 -14.84 7.68
CA SER A 19 -24.13 -15.63 8.53
C SER A 19 -23.07 -14.74 9.20
N ARG A 20 -22.46 -13.80 8.45
CA ARG A 20 -21.43 -12.88 8.98
C ARG A 20 -21.97 -11.97 10.09
N LEU A 21 -23.23 -11.53 9.99
CA LEU A 21 -23.86 -10.63 10.96
C LEU A 21 -24.69 -11.36 12.03
N PHE A 22 -24.65 -12.69 12.05
CA PHE A 22 -25.46 -13.52 12.95
C PHE A 22 -26.97 -13.20 12.87
N LEU A 23 -27.48 -12.98 11.66
CA LEU A 23 -28.85 -12.66 11.36
C LEU A 23 -29.46 -13.67 10.38
N THR A 24 -30.80 -13.64 10.24
CA THR A 24 -31.47 -14.35 9.16
C THR A 24 -31.43 -13.53 7.86
N GLN A 25 -31.50 -14.22 6.71
CA GLN A 25 -31.55 -13.54 5.41
C GLN A 25 -32.75 -12.61 5.29
N SER A 26 -33.92 -13.00 5.86
CA SER A 26 -35.12 -12.16 5.89
C SER A 26 -34.94 -10.89 6.73
N ALA A 27 -34.22 -10.99 7.85
CA ALA A 27 -33.91 -9.83 8.68
C ALA A 27 -33.02 -8.81 7.94
N ILE A 28 -31.97 -9.28 7.24
CA ILE A 28 -31.13 -8.41 6.42
C ILE A 28 -31.94 -7.76 5.30
N SER A 29 -32.74 -8.54 4.57
CA SER A 29 -33.53 -8.03 3.47
C SER A 29 -34.50 -6.92 3.95
N ARG A 30 -35.17 -7.12 5.10
CA ARG A 30 -36.04 -6.13 5.71
C ARG A 30 -35.30 -4.86 6.13
N ARG A 31 -34.12 -4.99 6.74
CA ARG A 31 -33.30 -3.84 7.17
C ARG A 31 -32.80 -3.03 5.98
N ILE A 32 -32.44 -3.68 4.87
CA ILE A 32 -32.07 -3.00 3.64
C ILE A 32 -33.27 -2.27 3.03
N GLN A 33 -34.48 -2.88 3.00
CA GLN A 33 -35.68 -2.21 2.56
C GLN A 33 -36.00 -0.95 3.38
N GLN A 34 -35.89 -1.03 4.70
CA GLN A 34 -36.06 0.13 5.57
C GLN A 34 -35.00 1.24 5.28
N LEU A 35 -33.77 0.88 4.91
CA LEU A 35 -32.78 1.85 4.49
C LEU A 35 -33.12 2.46 3.13
N GLU A 36 -33.60 1.66 2.17
CA GLU A 36 -34.07 2.10 0.87
C GLU A 36 -35.24 3.08 0.99
N GLU A 37 -36.21 2.77 1.87
CA GLU A 37 -37.32 3.65 2.19
C GLU A 37 -36.89 4.98 2.82
N ALA A 38 -35.94 4.91 3.79
CA ALA A 38 -35.44 6.10 4.46
C ALA A 38 -34.64 7.03 3.53
N LEU A 39 -33.94 6.46 2.54
CA LEU A 39 -33.14 7.21 1.56
C LEU A 39 -33.94 7.55 0.28
N GLY A 40 -35.13 7.04 0.13
CA GLY A 40 -36.00 7.28 -1.03
C GLY A 40 -35.48 6.68 -2.33
N GLY A 41 -34.73 5.56 -2.27
CA GLY A 41 -34.18 4.94 -3.48
C GLY A 41 -33.68 3.51 -3.31
N THR A 42 -33.67 2.75 -4.40
CA THR A 42 -33.24 1.36 -4.43
C THR A 42 -31.72 1.25 -4.38
N LEU A 43 -31.20 0.49 -3.43
CA LEU A 43 -29.75 0.31 -3.20
C LEU A 43 -29.22 -1.00 -3.79
N LEU A 44 -30.07 -2.03 -3.91
CA LEU A 44 -29.71 -3.32 -4.49
C LEU A 44 -30.60 -3.64 -5.70
N ASP A 45 -29.97 -4.01 -6.79
CA ASP A 45 -30.64 -4.63 -7.93
C ASP A 45 -30.86 -6.12 -7.63
N ARG A 46 -32.11 -6.47 -7.34
CA ARG A 46 -32.55 -7.83 -6.99
C ARG A 46 -32.88 -8.68 -8.21
N THR A 47 -32.85 -8.10 -9.42
CA THR A 47 -33.10 -8.83 -10.66
C THR A 47 -31.88 -9.70 -11.02
N GLN A 48 -30.71 -9.32 -10.55
CA GLN A 48 -29.49 -10.07 -10.71
C GLN A 48 -29.33 -11.13 -9.62
N ARG A 49 -28.68 -12.23 -9.96
CA ARG A 49 -28.33 -13.30 -9.02
C ARG A 49 -26.83 -13.61 -9.14
N PRO A 50 -26.01 -13.26 -8.15
CA PRO A 50 -26.33 -12.59 -6.87
C PRO A 50 -26.78 -11.14 -7.05
N PRO A 51 -27.53 -10.55 -6.08
CA PRO A 51 -27.91 -9.14 -6.11
C PRO A 51 -26.67 -8.24 -6.20
N SER A 52 -26.71 -7.23 -7.06
CA SER A 52 -25.66 -6.23 -7.23
C SER A 52 -26.07 -4.87 -6.66
N SER A 53 -25.10 -4.03 -6.32
CA SER A 53 -25.40 -2.64 -5.90
C SER A 53 -25.85 -1.81 -7.10
N THR A 54 -26.87 -0.96 -6.91
CA THR A 54 -27.19 0.12 -7.85
C THR A 54 -26.13 1.22 -7.76
N ALA A 55 -26.16 2.20 -8.68
CA ALA A 55 -25.28 3.38 -8.59
C ALA A 55 -25.50 4.16 -7.28
N LEU A 56 -26.75 4.28 -6.80
CA LEU A 56 -27.06 4.85 -5.50
C LEU A 56 -26.53 3.96 -4.37
N GLY A 57 -26.74 2.64 -4.48
CA GLY A 57 -26.24 1.67 -3.49
C GLY A 57 -24.72 1.71 -3.33
N GLN A 58 -23.99 1.87 -4.43
CA GLN A 58 -22.53 2.01 -4.39
C GLN A 58 -22.09 3.31 -3.67
N ARG A 59 -22.74 4.42 -3.96
CA ARG A 59 -22.46 5.69 -3.27
C ARG A 59 -22.79 5.63 -1.78
N VAL A 60 -23.92 5.01 -1.41
CA VAL A 60 -24.30 4.82 -0.01
C VAL A 60 -23.31 3.88 0.68
N TYR A 61 -22.84 2.82 0.02
CA TYR A 61 -21.78 1.94 0.53
C TYR A 61 -20.53 2.73 0.86
N GLU A 62 -20.02 3.51 -0.09
CA GLU A 62 -18.79 4.31 0.09
C GLU A 62 -18.92 5.30 1.25
N GLN A 63 -20.06 5.99 1.37
CA GLN A 63 -20.31 6.92 2.48
C GLN A 63 -20.58 6.21 3.82
N SER A 64 -21.03 4.97 3.80
CA SER A 64 -21.26 4.18 5.02
C SER A 64 -19.98 3.69 5.68
N LEU A 65 -18.93 3.42 4.91
CA LEU A 65 -17.68 2.89 5.43
C LEU A 65 -17.04 3.80 6.50
N PRO A 66 -16.87 5.12 6.29
CA PRO A 66 -16.30 5.99 7.32
C PRO A 66 -17.22 6.13 8.54
N ILE A 67 -18.54 6.06 8.38
CA ILE A 67 -19.49 6.12 9.50
C ILE A 67 -19.37 4.88 10.38
N LEU A 68 -19.36 3.69 9.78
CA LEU A 68 -19.19 2.43 10.52
C LEU A 68 -17.87 2.38 11.27
N ARG A 69 -16.80 2.89 10.66
CA ARG A 69 -15.51 3.01 11.34
C ARG A 69 -15.56 3.95 12.53
N ALA A 70 -16.19 5.11 12.37
CA ALA A 70 -16.33 6.06 13.49
C ALA A 70 -17.12 5.45 14.66
N VAL A 71 -18.10 4.57 14.37
CA VAL A 71 -18.82 3.81 15.40
C VAL A 71 -17.89 2.77 16.06
N ASP A 72 -17.13 2.02 15.27
CA ASP A 72 -16.16 1.04 15.80
C ASP A 72 -15.10 1.73 16.67
N ASP A 73 -14.56 2.85 16.23
CA ASP A 73 -13.61 3.67 16.99
C ASP A 73 -14.21 4.08 18.33
N LEU A 74 -15.45 4.57 18.34
CA LEU A 74 -16.17 4.96 19.56
C LEU A 74 -16.34 3.77 20.51
N MET A 75 -16.74 2.61 20.00
CA MET A 75 -16.95 1.39 20.80
C MET A 75 -15.64 0.83 21.39
N THR A 76 -14.51 1.19 20.81
CA THR A 76 -13.19 0.69 21.22
C THR A 76 -12.39 1.67 22.08
N LEU A 77 -12.86 2.92 22.28
CA LEU A 77 -12.20 3.93 23.09
C LEU A 77 -11.80 3.43 24.51
N THR A 78 -12.60 2.57 25.09
CA THR A 78 -12.37 2.00 26.44
C THR A 78 -11.54 0.71 26.43
N ARG A 79 -11.14 0.21 25.25
CA ARG A 79 -10.50 -1.10 25.07
C ARG A 79 -9.06 -1.00 24.54
N GLN A 80 -8.36 0.08 24.82
CA GLN A 80 -7.00 0.32 24.28
C GLN A 80 -6.00 -0.81 24.57
N ASP A 81 -6.21 -1.57 25.66
CA ASP A 81 -5.35 -2.71 26.05
C ASP A 81 -5.90 -4.07 25.61
N ALA A 82 -7.06 -4.13 24.96
CA ALA A 82 -7.63 -5.39 24.48
C ALA A 82 -6.84 -5.92 23.27
N ALA A 83 -6.90 -7.25 23.06
CA ALA A 83 -6.36 -7.84 21.85
C ALA A 83 -7.06 -7.23 20.62
N PRO A 84 -6.31 -6.87 19.55
CA PRO A 84 -6.89 -6.34 18.34
C PRO A 84 -7.94 -7.26 17.73
N THR A 85 -9.10 -6.69 17.40
CA THR A 85 -10.22 -7.41 16.75
C THR A 85 -10.82 -6.56 15.64
N GLY A 86 -11.65 -7.16 14.80
CA GLY A 86 -12.25 -6.48 13.67
C GLY A 86 -11.41 -6.56 12.41
N THR A 87 -11.40 -5.53 11.59
CA THR A 87 -10.67 -5.50 10.32
C THR A 87 -9.59 -4.43 10.34
N LEU A 88 -8.35 -4.81 10.08
CA LEU A 88 -7.24 -3.90 9.78
C LEU A 88 -7.07 -3.79 8.26
N ARG A 89 -7.28 -2.61 7.71
CA ARG A 89 -7.05 -2.29 6.30
C ARG A 89 -5.78 -1.44 6.20
N PHE A 90 -4.72 -2.02 5.70
CA PHE A 90 -3.51 -1.21 5.52
C PHE A 90 -2.96 -1.26 4.11
N GLY A 91 -2.34 -0.14 3.71
CA GLY A 91 -1.63 -0.01 2.46
C GLY A 91 -0.13 -0.20 2.64
N MET A 92 0.54 -0.72 1.62
CA MET A 92 1.99 -0.80 1.60
C MET A 92 2.52 -0.44 0.22
N SER A 93 3.50 0.47 0.17
CA SER A 93 4.16 0.78 -1.10
C SER A 93 4.73 -0.48 -1.74
N GLN A 94 4.57 -0.62 -3.07
CA GLN A 94 4.91 -1.82 -3.81
C GLN A 94 6.32 -2.33 -3.49
N ALA A 95 7.31 -1.46 -3.54
CA ALA A 95 8.70 -1.86 -3.29
C ALA A 95 8.97 -2.32 -1.84
N ILE A 96 8.19 -1.84 -0.87
CA ILE A 96 8.24 -2.34 0.52
C ILE A 96 7.55 -3.69 0.57
N GLY A 97 6.37 -3.78 -0.05
CA GLY A 97 5.56 -4.98 -0.08
C GLY A 97 6.26 -6.19 -0.70
N ASP A 98 6.99 -5.97 -1.78
CA ASP A 98 7.78 -7.02 -2.45
C ASP A 98 8.79 -7.71 -1.51
N VAL A 99 9.19 -7.04 -0.42
CA VAL A 99 10.21 -7.54 0.51
C VAL A 99 9.62 -8.03 1.83
N ILE A 100 8.61 -7.33 2.37
CA ILE A 100 8.23 -7.48 3.79
C ILE A 100 6.76 -7.89 3.97
N MET A 101 5.92 -7.79 2.93
CA MET A 101 4.48 -8.00 3.09
C MET A 101 4.12 -9.39 3.61
N ALA A 102 4.81 -10.42 3.13
CA ALA A 102 4.55 -11.80 3.59
C ALA A 102 4.84 -11.94 5.08
N ASP A 103 6.03 -11.51 5.52
CA ASP A 103 6.46 -11.55 6.92
C ASP A 103 5.47 -10.75 7.81
N ALA A 104 5.04 -9.58 7.35
CA ALA A 104 4.13 -8.71 8.08
C ALA A 104 2.74 -9.34 8.25
N VAL A 105 2.19 -9.95 7.21
CA VAL A 105 0.89 -10.62 7.27
C VAL A 105 0.96 -11.89 8.11
N GLU A 106 2.02 -12.69 7.98
CA GLU A 106 2.24 -13.89 8.78
C GLU A 106 2.32 -13.56 10.26
N GLN A 107 3.12 -12.55 10.64
CA GLN A 107 3.23 -12.10 12.02
C GLN A 107 1.89 -11.62 12.58
N LEU A 108 1.18 -10.75 11.86
CA LEU A 108 -0.11 -10.23 12.31
C LEU A 108 -1.14 -11.34 12.49
N SER A 109 -1.19 -12.30 11.55
CA SER A 109 -2.12 -13.42 11.63
C SER A 109 -1.80 -14.39 12.77
N GLY A 110 -0.51 -14.57 13.07
CA GLY A 110 -0.06 -15.41 14.20
C GLY A 110 -0.30 -14.76 15.56
N GLU A 111 -0.02 -13.45 15.68
CA GLU A 111 -0.15 -12.73 16.94
C GLU A 111 -1.60 -12.33 17.26
N PHE A 112 -2.40 -12.04 16.22
CA PHE A 112 -3.78 -11.57 16.34
C PHE A 112 -4.75 -12.40 15.49
N PRO A 113 -5.02 -13.67 15.84
CA PRO A 113 -5.80 -14.60 15.00
C PRO A 113 -7.28 -14.19 14.82
N THR A 114 -7.78 -13.27 15.62
CA THR A 114 -9.15 -12.71 15.51
C THR A 114 -9.22 -11.46 14.62
N LEU A 115 -8.07 -10.96 14.16
CA LEU A 115 -7.99 -9.77 13.31
C LEU A 115 -8.11 -10.16 11.82
N ASP A 116 -9.08 -9.58 11.12
CA ASP A 116 -9.18 -9.68 9.65
C ASP A 116 -8.20 -8.70 9.01
N VAL A 117 -7.05 -9.19 8.56
CA VAL A 117 -5.99 -8.38 7.96
C VAL A 117 -6.19 -8.25 6.46
N ARG A 118 -6.43 -7.03 5.99
CA ARG A 118 -6.61 -6.71 4.57
C ARG A 118 -5.51 -5.79 4.09
N VAL A 119 -4.67 -6.30 3.21
CA VAL A 119 -3.52 -5.57 2.67
C VAL A 119 -3.79 -5.09 1.25
N ARG A 120 -3.33 -3.88 0.95
CA ARG A 120 -3.34 -3.33 -0.41
C ARG A 120 -1.94 -2.83 -0.77
N ALA A 121 -1.36 -3.40 -1.82
CA ALA A 121 -0.14 -2.86 -2.42
C ALA A 121 -0.48 -1.71 -3.38
N GLY A 122 0.39 -0.69 -3.45
CA GLY A 122 0.16 0.45 -4.33
C GLY A 122 1.27 1.49 -4.32
N TRP A 123 1.01 2.66 -4.88
CA TRP A 123 1.93 3.80 -4.88
C TRP A 123 1.62 4.76 -3.74
N GLY A 124 2.62 5.51 -3.29
CA GLY A 124 2.51 6.36 -2.11
C GLY A 124 1.35 7.35 -2.16
N ALA A 125 1.18 8.11 -3.26
CA ALA A 125 0.13 9.10 -3.36
C ALA A 125 -1.29 8.50 -3.39
N PRO A 126 -1.62 7.46 -4.20
CA PRO A 126 -2.89 6.75 -4.11
C PRO A 126 -3.19 6.15 -2.73
N LEU A 127 -2.18 5.55 -2.07
CA LEU A 127 -2.34 5.01 -0.72
C LEU A 127 -2.64 6.11 0.29
N ALA A 128 -1.92 7.23 0.22
CA ALA A 128 -2.17 8.40 1.08
C ALA A 128 -3.59 8.96 0.89
N ALA A 129 -4.07 9.04 -0.36
CA ALA A 129 -5.44 9.45 -0.66
C ALA A 129 -6.47 8.50 -0.04
N GLN A 130 -6.24 7.18 -0.10
CA GLN A 130 -7.12 6.18 0.51
C GLN A 130 -7.13 6.25 2.04
N VAL A 131 -5.99 6.55 2.68
CA VAL A 131 -5.94 6.81 4.12
C VAL A 131 -6.73 8.08 4.44
N GLY A 132 -6.54 9.15 3.67
CA GLY A 132 -7.28 10.42 3.83
C GLY A 132 -8.80 10.26 3.65
N ALA A 133 -9.24 9.41 2.73
CA ALA A 133 -10.65 9.05 2.54
C ALA A 133 -11.17 8.08 3.61
N GLY A 134 -10.29 7.50 4.43
CA GLY A 134 -10.64 6.48 5.39
C GLY A 134 -10.90 5.09 4.78
N ASP A 135 -10.48 4.81 3.56
CA ASP A 135 -10.56 3.47 2.94
C ASP A 135 -9.49 2.53 3.50
N LEU A 136 -8.39 3.10 3.98
CA LEU A 136 -7.35 2.42 4.72
C LEU A 136 -7.24 3.03 6.12
N ASP A 137 -6.96 2.20 7.12
CA ASP A 137 -6.71 2.61 8.49
C ASP A 137 -5.32 3.24 8.62
N ALA A 138 -4.36 2.68 7.88
CA ALA A 138 -2.99 3.18 7.79
C ALA A 138 -2.33 2.76 6.47
N ALA A 139 -1.21 3.40 6.13
CA ALA A 139 -0.35 2.91 5.05
C ALA A 139 1.13 3.11 5.38
N ILE A 140 1.96 2.23 4.84
CA ILE A 140 3.42 2.36 4.85
C ILE A 140 3.84 2.81 3.46
N VAL A 141 4.39 4.02 3.38
CA VAL A 141 4.74 4.70 2.13
C VAL A 141 6.18 5.16 2.14
N MET A 142 6.74 5.38 0.96
CA MET A 142 8.03 6.01 0.77
C MET A 142 7.84 7.45 0.30
N LEU A 143 8.50 8.39 0.95
CA LEU A 143 8.54 9.79 0.59
C LEU A 143 9.98 10.23 0.34
N PRO A 144 10.24 11.27 -0.46
CA PRO A 144 11.56 11.86 -0.57
C PRO A 144 12.09 12.28 0.80
N ALA A 145 13.40 12.10 1.03
CA ALA A 145 14.03 12.42 2.30
C ALA A 145 13.72 13.85 2.74
N GLY A 146 13.38 14.01 4.01
CA GLY A 146 13.00 15.29 4.58
C GLY A 146 11.58 15.77 4.24
N THR A 147 10.82 14.98 3.48
CA THR A 147 9.41 15.28 3.19
C THR A 147 8.51 14.67 4.27
N GLN A 148 7.56 15.45 4.77
CA GLN A 148 6.56 14.97 5.71
C GLN A 148 5.23 14.64 4.99
N PRO A 149 4.42 13.72 5.53
CA PRO A 149 3.07 13.51 5.05
C PRO A 149 2.26 14.80 5.05
N ALA A 150 1.49 15.03 3.99
CA ALA A 150 0.65 16.22 3.88
C ALA A 150 -0.53 16.13 4.85
N ALA A 151 -0.87 17.28 5.49
CA ALA A 151 -2.09 17.36 6.29
C ALA A 151 -3.34 16.98 5.46
N PRO A 152 -4.35 16.33 6.05
CA PRO A 152 -4.54 16.06 7.48
C PRO A 152 -3.89 14.75 7.98
N LEU A 153 -3.02 14.09 7.19
CA LEU A 153 -2.39 12.84 7.59
C LEU A 153 -1.35 13.05 8.68
N ILE A 154 -1.34 12.14 9.63
CA ILE A 154 -0.32 12.04 10.68
C ILE A 154 0.71 11.01 10.20
N GLY A 155 1.99 11.26 10.45
CA GLY A 155 3.05 10.35 10.04
C GLY A 155 4.08 10.09 11.12
N ARG A 156 4.59 8.86 11.14
CA ARG A 156 5.77 8.46 11.90
C ARG A 156 6.79 7.84 10.96
N MET A 157 7.99 8.41 10.93
CA MET A 157 9.11 7.85 10.18
C MET A 157 9.55 6.52 10.79
N ILE A 158 9.72 5.49 9.97
CA ILE A 158 10.12 4.14 10.38
C ILE A 158 11.59 3.91 10.07
N ALA A 159 12.03 4.24 8.85
CA ALA A 159 13.38 4.02 8.38
C ALA A 159 13.71 4.97 7.23
N ALA A 160 15.00 5.08 6.91
CA ALA A 160 15.48 5.72 5.69
C ALA A 160 16.20 4.69 4.81
N VAL A 161 16.08 4.83 3.51
CA VAL A 161 16.70 3.91 2.54
C VAL A 161 17.40 4.69 1.44
N ASP A 162 18.65 4.29 1.13
CA ASP A 162 19.40 4.81 0.01
C ASP A 162 18.98 4.12 -1.28
N VAL A 163 18.77 4.89 -2.33
CA VAL A 163 18.45 4.41 -3.67
C VAL A 163 19.69 4.47 -4.54
N ALA A 164 19.95 3.41 -5.29
CA ALA A 164 21.06 3.33 -6.22
C ALA A 164 20.57 3.25 -7.67
N ILE A 165 21.32 3.82 -8.59
CA ILE A 165 21.22 3.51 -10.00
C ILE A 165 21.88 2.15 -10.23
N VAL A 166 21.22 1.26 -10.93
CA VAL A 166 21.66 -0.12 -11.14
C VAL A 166 21.65 -0.50 -12.62
N GLN A 167 22.51 -1.46 -12.96
CA GLN A 167 22.68 -1.97 -14.31
C GLN A 167 23.06 -3.45 -14.31
N SER A 168 23.03 -4.10 -15.47
CA SER A 168 23.54 -5.45 -15.64
C SER A 168 25.04 -5.51 -15.35
N ARG A 169 25.45 -6.49 -14.55
CA ARG A 169 26.87 -6.79 -14.33
C ARG A 169 27.52 -7.41 -15.57
N ARG A 170 26.76 -8.25 -16.29
CA ARG A 170 27.28 -8.95 -17.50
C ARG A 170 27.32 -8.05 -18.73
N ARG A 171 26.39 -7.09 -18.83
CA ARG A 171 26.26 -6.17 -19.97
C ARG A 171 26.21 -4.72 -19.49
N PRO A 172 27.28 -4.22 -18.88
CA PRO A 172 27.29 -2.88 -18.33
C PRO A 172 27.19 -1.82 -19.43
N ARG A 173 26.27 -0.87 -19.26
CA ARG A 173 26.15 0.31 -20.12
C ARG A 173 27.09 1.43 -19.73
N VAL A 174 27.48 1.42 -18.46
CA VAL A 174 28.40 2.39 -17.84
C VAL A 174 29.55 1.62 -17.20
N ARG A 175 30.77 1.88 -17.60
CA ARG A 175 31.95 1.16 -17.11
C ARG A 175 32.80 1.97 -16.12
N GLN A 176 32.62 3.30 -16.11
CA GLN A 176 33.34 4.23 -15.25
C GLN A 176 32.36 5.12 -14.50
N SER A 177 32.87 5.97 -13.62
CA SER A 177 32.04 7.02 -13.03
C SER A 177 31.57 7.97 -14.11
N VAL A 178 30.31 8.37 -14.05
CA VAL A 178 29.60 9.16 -15.07
C VAL A 178 28.82 10.27 -14.39
N ALA A 179 28.65 11.43 -15.05
CA ALA A 179 27.76 12.45 -14.57
C ALA A 179 26.29 12.02 -14.71
N LEU A 180 25.46 12.40 -13.76
CA LEU A 180 24.03 12.01 -13.78
C LEU A 180 23.34 12.45 -15.08
N ALA A 181 23.62 13.65 -15.59
CA ALA A 181 23.05 14.18 -16.82
C ALA A 181 23.36 13.30 -18.05
N ASP A 182 24.54 12.65 -18.10
CA ASP A 182 24.91 11.77 -19.21
C ASP A 182 24.09 10.49 -19.25
N LEU A 183 23.40 10.15 -18.15
CA LEU A 183 22.53 9.00 -18.06
C LEU A 183 21.13 9.24 -18.64
N ALA A 184 20.73 10.48 -18.90
CA ALA A 184 19.41 10.82 -19.45
C ALA A 184 19.13 10.10 -20.78
N LYS A 185 20.17 9.92 -21.61
CA LYS A 185 20.08 9.31 -22.94
C LYS A 185 20.13 7.77 -22.91
N GLN A 186 20.37 7.16 -21.77
CA GLN A 186 20.37 5.71 -21.62
C GLN A 186 18.93 5.18 -21.62
N ASP A 187 18.77 3.90 -21.96
CA ASP A 187 17.50 3.23 -21.79
C ASP A 187 17.24 2.97 -20.29
N TRP A 188 16.09 3.39 -19.82
CA TRP A 188 15.67 3.18 -18.44
C TRP A 188 14.54 2.17 -18.34
N ILE A 189 14.59 1.32 -17.34
CA ILE A 189 13.52 0.45 -16.89
C ILE A 189 13.05 1.00 -15.57
N LEU A 190 11.89 1.62 -15.55
CA LEU A 190 11.39 2.34 -14.39
C LEU A 190 10.01 1.83 -14.00
N ASN A 191 9.62 2.13 -12.79
CA ASN A 191 8.24 2.01 -12.36
C ASN A 191 7.38 3.10 -13.01
N PRO A 192 6.06 2.90 -13.15
CA PRO A 192 5.17 3.87 -13.78
C PRO A 192 5.19 5.25 -13.12
N ILE A 193 4.62 6.21 -13.85
CA ILE A 193 4.39 7.56 -13.33
C ILE A 193 3.59 7.48 -12.02
N GLY A 194 4.00 8.27 -11.01
CA GLY A 194 3.46 8.20 -9.64
C GLY A 194 4.33 7.41 -8.66
N CYS A 195 5.36 6.72 -9.15
CA CYS A 195 6.41 6.16 -8.31
C CYS A 195 7.38 7.26 -7.85
N GLY A 196 7.61 7.38 -6.55
CA GLY A 196 8.50 8.39 -5.97
C GLY A 196 9.95 8.30 -6.48
N TYR A 197 10.45 7.10 -6.80
CA TYR A 197 11.78 6.91 -7.38
C TYR A 197 11.91 7.58 -8.74
N ARG A 198 10.91 7.38 -9.61
CA ARG A 198 10.90 7.96 -10.94
C ARG A 198 10.87 9.47 -10.87
N ALA A 199 9.95 10.03 -10.09
CA ALA A 199 9.83 11.48 -9.91
C ALA A 199 11.13 12.09 -9.37
N GLY A 200 11.77 11.43 -8.39
CA GLY A 200 13.06 11.88 -7.85
C GLY A 200 14.19 11.84 -8.89
N LEU A 201 14.25 10.80 -9.74
CA LEU A 201 15.25 10.70 -10.80
C LEU A 201 15.02 11.76 -11.88
N GLU A 202 13.78 11.92 -12.35
CA GLU A 202 13.41 12.91 -13.36
C GLU A 202 13.75 14.35 -12.88
N SER A 203 13.47 14.64 -11.61
CA SER A 203 13.86 15.92 -10.99
C SER A 203 15.36 16.10 -10.91
N ALA A 204 16.11 15.06 -10.55
CA ALA A 204 17.57 15.12 -10.39
C ALA A 204 18.31 15.23 -11.73
N VAL A 205 17.79 14.59 -12.77
CA VAL A 205 18.39 14.63 -14.13
C VAL A 205 18.07 15.95 -14.84
N GLY A 206 16.89 16.54 -14.57
CA GLY A 206 16.46 17.82 -15.17
C GLY A 206 16.10 17.75 -16.67
N GLU A 207 16.14 16.56 -17.28
CA GLU A 207 15.81 16.29 -18.67
C GLU A 207 14.88 15.10 -18.78
N SER A 208 14.22 14.95 -19.95
CA SER A 208 13.37 13.79 -20.23
C SER A 208 14.20 12.51 -20.32
N LEU A 209 13.81 11.51 -19.55
CA LEU A 209 14.44 10.20 -19.56
C LEU A 209 13.91 9.35 -20.72
N ARG A 210 14.78 8.58 -21.33
CA ARG A 210 14.37 7.57 -22.32
C ARG A 210 13.90 6.31 -21.58
N VAL A 211 12.62 6.26 -21.24
CA VAL A 211 12.03 5.09 -20.59
C VAL A 211 11.71 4.03 -21.65
N ALA A 212 12.51 2.97 -21.67
CA ALA A 212 12.34 1.85 -22.61
C ALA A 212 11.25 0.88 -22.13
N VAL A 213 11.09 0.73 -20.81
CA VAL A 213 10.07 -0.14 -20.21
C VAL A 213 9.52 0.51 -18.95
N ASP A 214 8.19 0.62 -18.90
CA ASP A 214 7.44 0.83 -17.65
C ASP A 214 7.05 -0.54 -17.08
N THR A 215 7.41 -0.84 -15.83
CA THR A 215 7.09 -2.14 -15.23
C THR A 215 6.59 -2.01 -13.81
N TYR A 216 5.67 -2.90 -13.45
CA TYR A 216 5.22 -3.08 -12.08
C TYR A 216 6.01 -4.23 -11.43
N GLY A 217 6.35 -4.06 -10.15
CA GLY A 217 7.08 -5.06 -9.38
C GLY A 217 8.59 -4.93 -9.49
N THR A 218 9.21 -4.88 -8.33
CA THR A 218 10.67 -4.62 -8.19
C THR A 218 11.49 -5.76 -8.76
N GLU A 219 11.11 -7.01 -8.49
CA GLU A 219 11.88 -8.16 -8.95
C GLU A 219 11.86 -8.33 -10.47
N VAL A 220 10.70 -8.04 -11.11
CA VAL A 220 10.58 -8.04 -12.58
C VAL A 220 11.48 -6.96 -13.19
N GLN A 221 11.49 -5.76 -12.59
CA GLN A 221 12.38 -4.68 -13.00
C GLN A 221 13.85 -5.11 -12.91
N LEU A 222 14.27 -5.67 -11.78
CA LEU A 222 15.65 -6.10 -11.55
C LEU A 222 16.08 -7.21 -12.51
N ARG A 223 15.21 -8.16 -12.83
CA ARG A 223 15.48 -9.19 -13.83
C ARG A 223 15.69 -8.61 -15.23
N MET A 224 14.88 -7.63 -15.63
CA MET A 224 15.05 -6.93 -16.92
C MET A 224 16.38 -6.16 -16.96
N ILE A 225 16.75 -5.51 -15.85
CA ILE A 225 18.04 -4.82 -15.72
C ILE A 225 19.18 -5.84 -15.80
N ALA A 226 19.11 -6.96 -15.09
CA ALA A 226 20.10 -8.03 -15.12
C ALA A 226 20.34 -8.56 -16.53
N SER A 227 19.29 -8.65 -17.37
CA SER A 227 19.42 -9.05 -18.78
C SER A 227 20.06 -8.00 -19.70
N GLY A 228 20.29 -6.78 -19.19
CA GLY A 228 21.00 -5.70 -19.90
C GLY A 228 20.08 -4.81 -20.75
N LEU A 229 18.77 -4.84 -20.53
CA LEU A 229 17.81 -4.03 -21.27
C LEU A 229 17.91 -2.53 -20.98
N GLY A 230 18.38 -2.14 -19.78
CA GLY A 230 18.49 -0.74 -19.41
C GLY A 230 19.13 -0.52 -18.04
N LEU A 231 19.13 0.73 -17.61
CA LEU A 231 19.40 1.17 -16.25
C LEU A 231 18.10 1.14 -15.43
N GLY A 232 18.20 1.11 -14.13
CA GLY A 232 17.05 1.27 -13.25
C GLY A 232 17.43 1.83 -11.89
N LEU A 233 16.43 1.95 -11.03
CA LEU A 233 16.58 2.37 -9.65
C LEU A 233 16.18 1.24 -8.71
N ALA A 234 16.96 1.06 -7.66
CA ALA A 234 16.59 0.15 -6.57
C ALA A 234 17.08 0.68 -5.22
N PRO A 235 16.29 0.57 -4.17
CA PRO A 235 16.80 0.71 -2.81
C PRO A 235 17.91 -0.31 -2.59
N ARG A 236 19.00 0.11 -1.96
CA ARG A 236 20.15 -0.80 -1.69
C ARG A 236 19.73 -2.01 -0.86
N SER A 237 18.84 -1.82 0.10
CA SER A 237 18.26 -2.89 0.91
C SER A 237 17.50 -3.91 0.07
N VAL A 238 16.63 -3.44 -0.84
CA VAL A 238 15.84 -4.30 -1.73
C VAL A 238 16.74 -5.05 -2.71
N LEU A 239 17.76 -4.39 -3.27
CA LEU A 239 18.74 -5.03 -4.14
C LEU A 239 19.46 -6.20 -3.44
N ARG A 240 19.84 -6.03 -2.18
CA ARG A 240 20.48 -7.10 -1.39
C ARG A 240 19.57 -8.31 -1.16
N ALA A 241 18.27 -8.08 -1.02
CA ALA A 241 17.27 -9.13 -0.83
C ALA A 241 16.88 -9.84 -2.14
N SER A 242 17.14 -9.20 -3.30
CA SER A 242 16.72 -9.72 -4.61
C SER A 242 17.47 -11.00 -5.00
N ALA A 243 16.74 -11.88 -5.68
CA ALA A 243 17.34 -13.04 -6.35
C ALA A 243 18.32 -12.64 -7.46
N SER A 244 18.17 -11.44 -8.03
CA SER A 244 19.02 -10.92 -9.12
C SER A 244 20.26 -10.17 -8.62
N ARG A 245 20.53 -10.09 -7.31
CA ARG A 245 21.60 -9.27 -6.72
C ARG A 245 22.99 -9.51 -7.34
N ASP A 246 23.32 -10.77 -7.62
CA ASP A 246 24.65 -11.16 -8.12
C ASP A 246 24.84 -10.81 -9.61
N GLU A 247 23.74 -10.55 -10.33
CA GLU A 247 23.74 -10.18 -11.73
C GLU A 247 23.67 -8.67 -11.96
N ILE A 248 23.53 -7.89 -10.90
CA ILE A 248 23.35 -6.45 -10.93
C ILE A 248 24.59 -5.75 -10.35
N ALA A 249 24.94 -4.62 -10.93
CA ALA A 249 25.99 -3.72 -10.46
C ALA A 249 25.42 -2.32 -10.22
N ILE A 250 25.91 -1.65 -9.17
CA ILE A 250 25.58 -0.26 -8.89
C ILE A 250 26.40 0.64 -9.81
N VAL A 251 25.75 1.61 -10.44
CA VAL A 251 26.37 2.64 -11.25
C VAL A 251 26.89 3.75 -10.33
N LYS A 252 28.16 4.13 -10.52
CA LYS A 252 28.74 5.30 -9.84
C LYS A 252 28.40 6.55 -10.63
N ALA A 253 27.33 7.24 -10.25
CA ALA A 253 26.91 8.50 -10.89
C ALA A 253 27.28 9.68 -9.99
N THR A 254 28.10 10.60 -10.50
CA THR A 254 28.40 11.85 -9.79
C THR A 254 27.18 12.78 -9.87
N GLY A 255 26.86 13.43 -8.76
CA GLY A 255 25.63 14.27 -8.66
C GLY A 255 24.36 13.49 -8.36
N PHE A 256 24.42 12.16 -8.19
CA PHE A 256 23.28 11.37 -7.76
C PHE A 256 23.39 11.02 -6.28
N ALA A 257 22.45 11.53 -5.50
CA ALA A 257 22.21 11.10 -4.13
C ALA A 257 20.69 11.09 -3.93
N MET A 258 20.13 9.91 -3.75
CA MET A 258 18.68 9.76 -3.52
C MET A 258 18.48 8.92 -2.27
N GLN A 259 17.78 9.51 -1.31
CA GLN A 259 17.34 8.84 -0.10
C GLN A 259 15.83 8.99 0.01
N LEU A 260 15.18 7.97 0.51
CA LEU A 260 13.75 7.96 0.79
C LEU A 260 13.51 7.60 2.23
N ASP A 261 12.54 8.26 2.82
CA ASP A 261 12.06 7.98 4.16
C ASP A 261 10.85 7.07 4.07
N ILE A 262 10.84 6.01 4.88
CA ILE A 262 9.70 5.11 5.03
C ILE A 262 8.84 5.65 6.16
N TRP A 263 7.59 5.93 5.85
CA TRP A 263 6.62 6.50 6.76
C TRP A 263 5.44 5.56 6.98
N LEU A 264 5.06 5.36 8.24
CA LEU A 264 3.70 4.99 8.60
C LEU A 264 2.85 6.26 8.54
N ILE A 265 1.77 6.23 7.76
CA ILE A 265 0.81 7.33 7.68
C ILE A 265 -0.58 6.86 8.09
N HIS A 266 -1.31 7.73 8.79
CA HIS A 266 -2.68 7.48 9.23
C HIS A 266 -3.44 8.79 9.39
N LEU A 267 -4.77 8.73 9.52
CA LEU A 267 -5.62 9.91 9.68
C LEU A 267 -6.05 10.11 11.13
N ARG A 268 -6.21 9.02 11.89
CA ARG A 268 -6.78 8.99 13.24
C ARG A 268 -5.95 8.12 14.15
N GLU A 269 -6.20 8.21 15.45
CA GLU A 269 -5.69 7.25 16.43
C GLU A 269 -6.21 5.83 16.10
N PHE A 270 -5.43 4.83 16.43
CA PHE A 270 -5.68 3.45 16.01
C PHE A 270 -6.66 2.69 16.92
N GLY A 271 -7.06 3.25 18.07
CA GLY A 271 -7.93 2.55 19.01
C GLY A 271 -7.41 1.13 19.34
N ASN A 272 -8.27 0.13 19.21
CA ASN A 272 -7.92 -1.27 19.43
C ASN A 272 -6.92 -1.86 18.42
N LEU A 273 -6.71 -1.20 17.27
CA LEU A 273 -5.73 -1.63 16.26
C LEU A 273 -4.30 -1.21 16.56
N LYS A 274 -4.08 -0.40 17.60
CA LYS A 274 -2.78 0.18 17.95
C LYS A 274 -1.68 -0.89 18.05
N ARG A 275 -1.91 -1.97 18.78
CA ARG A 275 -0.94 -3.06 18.94
C ARG A 275 -0.60 -3.74 17.62
N ALA A 276 -1.60 -3.95 16.76
CA ALA A 276 -1.38 -4.54 15.44
C ALA A 276 -0.56 -3.62 14.53
N ILE A 277 -0.82 -2.31 14.57
CA ILE A 277 -0.03 -1.32 13.80
C ILE A 277 1.39 -1.19 14.36
N GLU A 278 1.59 -1.29 15.67
CA GLU A 278 2.92 -1.31 16.27
C GLU A 278 3.71 -2.54 15.86
N ALA A 279 3.10 -3.74 15.90
CA ALA A 279 3.72 -4.98 15.42
C ALA A 279 4.08 -4.90 13.94
N LEU A 280 3.15 -4.45 13.08
CA LEU A 280 3.41 -4.20 11.66
C LEU A 280 4.60 -3.26 11.45
N THR A 281 4.64 -2.15 12.20
CA THR A 281 5.70 -1.15 12.06
C THR A 281 7.05 -1.70 12.49
N ALA A 282 7.09 -2.49 13.56
CA ALA A 282 8.29 -3.17 14.03
C ALA A 282 8.81 -4.15 12.98
N THR A 283 7.93 -4.99 12.40
CA THR A 283 8.31 -5.92 11.33
C THR A 283 8.94 -5.21 10.13
N VAL A 284 8.38 -4.06 9.74
CA VAL A 284 8.93 -3.26 8.64
C VAL A 284 10.30 -2.69 9.02
N ALA A 285 10.44 -2.11 10.22
CA ALA A 285 11.70 -1.56 10.69
C ALA A 285 12.80 -2.64 10.75
N ASP A 286 12.49 -3.80 11.33
CA ASP A 286 13.41 -4.93 11.46
C ASP A 286 13.79 -5.52 10.11
N GLY A 287 12.82 -5.61 9.18
CA GLY A 287 13.07 -6.04 7.81
C GLY A 287 14.10 -5.16 7.12
N PHE A 288 13.92 -3.84 7.17
CA PHE A 288 14.88 -2.92 6.57
C PHE A 288 16.22 -2.87 7.30
N ALA A 289 16.24 -3.00 8.63
CA ALA A 289 17.47 -3.07 9.40
C ALA A 289 18.31 -4.31 9.05
N ARG A 290 17.69 -5.47 8.88
CA ARG A 290 18.37 -6.71 8.43
C ARG A 290 19.09 -6.51 7.09
N TYR A 291 18.42 -5.83 6.14
CA TYR A 291 19.01 -5.57 4.82
C TYR A 291 19.96 -4.35 4.79
N ALA A 292 19.95 -3.50 5.80
CA ALA A 292 20.93 -2.41 5.93
C ALA A 292 22.25 -2.90 6.48
N ALA A 293 22.24 -3.89 7.38
CA ALA A 293 23.42 -4.44 8.05
C ALA A 293 24.19 -5.50 7.22
N ALA A 294 23.55 -6.10 6.23
CA ALA A 294 24.15 -7.08 5.32
C ALA A 294 24.80 -6.41 4.09
#